data_549ac46e82564157c538d1cea82c9836
#
_entry.id   549ac46e82564157c538d1cea82c9836
#
_cell.length_a   1.000
_cell.length_b   1.000
_cell.length_c   1.000
_cell.angle_alpha   90.00
_cell.angle_beta   90.00
_cell.angle_gamma   90.00
#
_symmetry.space_group_name_H-M   'P 1'
#
loop_
_entity.id
_entity.type
_entity.pdbx_description
1 polymer ?
#
loop_
_entity_poly.entity_id
_entity_poly.type
_entity_poly.pdbx_seq_one_letter_code
_entity_poly.pdbx_strand_id
1 'polypeptide(L)'
;MGQNPLIVAPSILASDFSRLGEEIARAEQAGAEWLHMDIMDGHFVDNISFGPAFVAAAHKRATRPLDVHLMVSRPDHFFPRFVESARNITVHVEAEHDISRTLAGIRAAGRTAGLAIRPATPLEMAMPFLGQIDLLLVMTVEPGFGGQEFMPEMLAKIEAAARYRSAQRLAFRIEVDGGINVETAPLTVACGADTLVAGTSVFRAEDMQAAIAGMHAACRSGV
;
A
#
# COMPACT_ATOMS: atom_id res chain seq x y z
N MET A 1 -11.76 10.34 17.63
CA MET A 1 -11.03 10.77 16.42
C MET A 1 -11.88 10.34 15.23
N GLY A 2 -12.11 11.21 14.22
CA GLY A 2 -12.84 10.82 13.03
C GLY A 2 -12.08 9.69 12.29
N GLN A 3 -12.82 8.75 11.72
CA GLN A 3 -12.20 7.73 10.85
C GLN A 3 -11.59 8.43 9.63
N ASN A 4 -10.40 7.99 9.22
CA ASN A 4 -9.83 8.43 7.94
C ASN A 4 -10.81 8.08 6.80
N PRO A 5 -10.95 8.91 5.77
CA PRO A 5 -11.71 8.52 4.59
C PRO A 5 -11.09 7.28 3.95
N LEU A 6 -11.91 6.35 3.47
CA LEU A 6 -11.45 5.17 2.75
C LEU A 6 -10.75 5.59 1.46
N ILE A 7 -9.60 4.98 1.18
CA ILE A 7 -8.82 5.13 -0.06
C ILE A 7 -8.77 3.79 -0.79
N VAL A 8 -9.02 3.80 -2.09
CA VAL A 8 -8.70 2.71 -3.00
C VAL A 8 -7.49 3.12 -3.83
N ALA A 9 -6.42 2.34 -3.73
CA ALA A 9 -5.13 2.55 -4.39
C ALA A 9 -4.86 1.41 -5.39
N PRO A 10 -5.24 1.53 -6.67
CA PRO A 10 -4.93 0.50 -7.66
C PRO A 10 -3.42 0.28 -7.80
N SER A 11 -2.98 -1.01 -7.70
CA SER A 11 -1.57 -1.37 -7.91
C SER A 11 -1.23 -1.41 -9.39
N ILE A 12 -0.33 -0.53 -9.81
CA ILE A 12 0.19 -0.43 -11.18
C ILE A 12 0.90 -1.72 -11.62
N LEU A 13 1.33 -2.57 -10.68
CA LEU A 13 1.91 -3.88 -10.98
C LEU A 13 0.97 -4.75 -11.84
N ALA A 14 -0.35 -4.58 -11.73
CA ALA A 14 -1.34 -5.33 -12.49
C ALA A 14 -1.72 -4.69 -13.85
N SER A 15 -1.17 -3.51 -14.18
CA SER A 15 -1.48 -2.75 -15.40
C SER A 15 -0.65 -3.23 -16.61
N ASP A 16 -1.00 -2.76 -17.81
CA ASP A 16 -0.17 -2.90 -19.00
C ASP A 16 0.92 -1.82 -19.01
N PHE A 17 2.16 -2.20 -18.69
CA PHE A 17 3.31 -1.27 -18.63
C PHE A 17 3.63 -0.63 -19.99
N SER A 18 3.28 -1.26 -21.11
CA SER A 18 3.48 -0.69 -22.46
C SER A 18 2.61 0.55 -22.71
N ARG A 19 1.53 0.72 -21.90
CA ARG A 19 0.55 1.79 -21.98
C ARG A 19 0.43 2.56 -20.66
N LEU A 20 1.50 2.62 -19.86
CA LEU A 20 1.51 3.19 -18.50
C LEU A 20 0.69 4.48 -18.35
N GLY A 21 0.88 5.44 -19.24
CA GLY A 21 0.17 6.73 -19.16
C GLY A 21 -1.34 6.60 -19.35
N GLU A 22 -1.80 5.68 -20.21
CA GLU A 22 -3.21 5.41 -20.44
C GLU A 22 -3.83 4.64 -19.26
N GLU A 23 -3.10 3.67 -18.72
CA GLU A 23 -3.54 2.89 -17.55
C GLU A 23 -3.69 3.78 -16.29
N ILE A 24 -2.75 4.71 -16.08
CA ILE A 24 -2.86 5.71 -15.01
C ILE A 24 -4.12 6.57 -15.20
N ALA A 25 -4.30 7.15 -16.38
CA ALA A 25 -5.47 7.98 -16.67
C ALA A 25 -6.79 7.21 -16.50
N ARG A 26 -6.82 5.94 -16.90
CA ARG A 26 -7.97 5.05 -16.78
C ARG A 26 -8.30 4.76 -15.31
N ALA A 27 -7.28 4.49 -14.47
CA ALA A 27 -7.46 4.27 -13.04
C ALA A 27 -7.98 5.55 -12.33
N GLU A 28 -7.42 6.70 -12.65
CA GLU A 28 -7.85 7.99 -12.08
C GLU A 28 -9.29 8.36 -12.48
N GLN A 29 -9.66 8.16 -13.75
CA GLN A 29 -11.03 8.36 -14.24
C GLN A 29 -12.02 7.40 -13.60
N ALA A 30 -11.58 6.18 -13.28
CA ALA A 30 -12.37 5.19 -12.56
C ALA A 30 -12.57 5.52 -11.08
N GLY A 31 -11.90 6.54 -10.54
CA GLY A 31 -12.08 7.00 -9.16
C GLY A 31 -10.97 6.61 -8.19
N ALA A 32 -9.81 6.14 -8.67
CA ALA A 32 -8.64 5.90 -7.82
C ALA A 32 -8.27 7.15 -7.02
N GLU A 33 -8.08 7.02 -5.71
CA GLU A 33 -7.61 8.12 -4.85
C GLU A 33 -6.09 8.18 -4.78
N TRP A 34 -5.42 7.03 -4.81
CA TRP A 34 -3.96 6.88 -4.89
C TRP A 34 -3.60 5.90 -6.00
N LEU A 35 -2.31 5.81 -6.34
CA LEU A 35 -1.77 4.80 -7.25
C LEU A 35 -0.63 4.10 -6.53
N HIS A 36 -0.74 2.78 -6.35
CA HIS A 36 0.25 1.98 -5.62
C HIS A 36 1.34 1.45 -6.55
N MET A 37 2.59 1.55 -6.12
CA MET A 37 3.80 1.27 -6.90
C MET A 37 4.66 0.24 -6.19
N ASP A 38 4.56 -1.03 -6.57
CA ASP A 38 5.29 -2.17 -5.99
C ASP A 38 6.71 -2.28 -6.56
N ILE A 39 7.70 -1.90 -5.78
CA ILE A 39 9.13 -1.92 -6.17
C ILE A 39 9.80 -3.17 -5.61
N MET A 40 10.33 -4.01 -6.49
CA MET A 40 10.95 -5.29 -6.14
C MET A 40 12.36 -5.38 -6.73
N ASP A 41 13.33 -5.88 -5.95
CA ASP A 41 14.76 -5.92 -6.32
C ASP A 41 15.29 -7.33 -6.65
N GLY A 42 14.45 -8.36 -6.58
CA GLY A 42 14.87 -9.76 -6.80
C GLY A 42 15.71 -10.36 -5.67
N HIS A 43 15.81 -9.67 -4.52
CA HIS A 43 16.54 -10.14 -3.33
C HIS A 43 15.63 -10.20 -2.10
N PHE A 44 14.89 -9.15 -1.84
CA PHE A 44 13.91 -9.15 -0.75
C PHE A 44 12.71 -10.07 -1.07
N VAL A 45 12.29 -10.09 -2.33
CA VAL A 45 11.30 -11.02 -2.90
C VAL A 45 11.87 -11.63 -4.18
N ASP A 46 11.41 -12.84 -4.55
CA ASP A 46 11.86 -13.57 -5.75
C ASP A 46 11.16 -13.05 -7.02
N ASN A 47 11.19 -11.73 -7.21
CA ASN A 47 10.66 -11.06 -8.38
C ASN A 47 11.34 -9.69 -8.56
N ILE A 48 11.42 -9.20 -9.80
CA ILE A 48 11.85 -7.85 -10.16
C ILE A 48 10.69 -7.16 -10.85
N SER A 49 10.29 -5.97 -10.39
CA SER A 49 9.20 -5.20 -11.00
C SER A 49 9.73 -4.02 -11.84
N PHE A 50 9.80 -2.87 -11.25
CA PHE A 50 10.27 -1.64 -11.89
C PHE A 50 11.00 -0.76 -10.86
N GLY A 51 11.65 0.31 -11.34
CA GLY A 51 12.51 1.15 -10.50
C GLY A 51 12.20 2.65 -10.59
N PRO A 52 13.10 3.50 -10.08
CA PRO A 52 12.88 4.95 -9.96
C PRO A 52 12.51 5.64 -11.26
N ALA A 53 13.09 5.24 -12.40
CA ALA A 53 12.79 5.84 -13.70
C ALA A 53 11.34 5.59 -14.15
N PHE A 54 10.79 4.40 -13.85
CA PHE A 54 9.40 4.08 -14.14
C PHE A 54 8.45 4.89 -13.25
N VAL A 55 8.74 4.98 -11.94
CA VAL A 55 7.94 5.78 -11.01
C VAL A 55 7.98 7.27 -11.38
N ALA A 56 9.13 7.78 -11.81
CA ALA A 56 9.23 9.16 -12.32
C ALA A 56 8.44 9.38 -13.61
N ALA A 57 8.36 8.38 -14.49
CA ALA A 57 7.50 8.44 -15.69
C ALA A 57 6.01 8.41 -15.30
N ALA A 58 5.62 7.56 -14.34
CA ALA A 58 4.28 7.53 -13.78
C ALA A 58 3.90 8.89 -13.17
N HIS A 59 4.78 9.46 -12.34
CA HIS A 59 4.56 10.76 -11.68
C HIS A 59 4.27 11.91 -12.67
N LYS A 60 4.92 11.91 -13.85
CA LYS A 60 4.66 12.92 -14.88
C LYS A 60 3.27 12.80 -15.52
N ARG A 61 2.59 11.68 -15.38
CA ARG A 61 1.26 11.40 -15.93
C ARG A 61 0.17 11.44 -14.89
N ALA A 62 0.51 11.04 -13.67
CA ALA A 62 -0.43 10.96 -12.56
C ALA A 62 -0.84 12.34 -12.04
N THR A 63 -2.12 12.49 -11.73
CA THR A 63 -2.68 13.62 -10.96
C THR A 63 -2.95 13.21 -9.51
N ARG A 64 -3.02 11.89 -9.25
CA ARG A 64 -3.21 11.33 -7.92
C ARG A 64 -1.87 11.02 -7.25
N PRO A 65 -1.82 11.02 -5.91
CA PRO A 65 -0.61 10.66 -5.16
C PRO A 65 -0.08 9.28 -5.53
N LEU A 66 1.24 9.16 -5.71
CA LEU A 66 1.91 7.88 -5.83
C LEU A 66 2.31 7.37 -4.43
N ASP A 67 1.88 6.17 -4.12
CA ASP A 67 2.20 5.41 -2.93
C ASP A 67 3.23 4.35 -3.29
N VAL A 68 4.48 4.52 -2.84
CA VAL A 68 5.61 3.67 -3.22
C VAL A 68 5.89 2.65 -2.12
N HIS A 69 5.74 1.38 -2.45
CA HIS A 69 5.99 0.24 -1.59
C HIS A 69 7.32 -0.42 -1.97
N LEU A 70 8.31 -0.34 -1.07
CA LEU A 70 9.66 -0.84 -1.30
C LEU A 70 9.84 -2.26 -0.75
N MET A 71 9.65 -3.26 -1.58
CA MET A 71 10.03 -4.67 -1.35
C MET A 71 11.48 -4.89 -1.79
N VAL A 72 12.41 -4.22 -1.12
CA VAL A 72 13.85 -4.23 -1.43
C VAL A 72 14.69 -4.49 -0.20
N SER A 73 15.85 -5.14 -0.37
CA SER A 73 16.72 -5.55 0.75
C SER A 73 17.30 -4.35 1.50
N ARG A 74 17.62 -3.25 0.80
CA ARG A 74 18.26 -2.05 1.36
C ARG A 74 17.43 -0.79 1.10
N PRO A 75 16.27 -0.62 1.75
CA PRO A 75 15.39 0.50 1.50
C PRO A 75 16.01 1.85 1.87
N ASP A 76 16.92 1.90 2.85
CA ASP A 76 17.70 3.08 3.22
C ASP A 76 18.55 3.63 2.06
N HIS A 77 19.07 2.75 1.20
CA HIS A 77 19.83 3.10 0.00
C HIS A 77 18.94 3.59 -1.15
N PHE A 78 17.70 3.05 -1.24
CA PHE A 78 16.85 3.27 -2.40
C PHE A 78 15.80 4.36 -2.21
N PHE A 79 15.22 4.56 -1.02
CA PHE A 79 14.14 5.54 -0.82
C PHE A 79 14.47 6.96 -1.34
N PRO A 80 15.74 7.47 -1.25
CA PRO A 80 16.03 8.82 -1.73
C PRO A 80 15.77 9.03 -3.22
N ARG A 81 15.76 7.95 -4.00
CA ARG A 81 15.52 7.98 -5.46
C ARG A 81 14.03 8.13 -5.83
N PHE A 82 13.13 8.01 -4.85
CA PHE A 82 11.67 8.10 -5.04
C PHE A 82 11.07 9.38 -4.46
N VAL A 83 11.81 10.15 -3.66
CA VAL A 83 11.27 11.31 -2.93
C VAL A 83 10.65 12.38 -3.83
N GLU A 84 11.17 12.60 -5.04
CA GLU A 84 10.62 13.57 -5.97
C GLU A 84 9.30 13.12 -6.62
N SER A 85 9.04 11.81 -6.62
CA SER A 85 7.89 11.23 -7.33
C SER A 85 6.81 10.68 -6.40
N ALA A 86 7.16 10.29 -5.18
CA ALA A 86 6.25 9.65 -4.24
C ALA A 86 5.58 10.67 -3.30
N ARG A 87 4.34 10.41 -2.91
CA ARG A 87 3.68 11.04 -1.76
C ARG A 87 3.99 10.27 -0.49
N ASN A 88 3.85 8.95 -0.54
CA ASN A 88 4.14 8.02 0.54
C ASN A 88 5.27 7.08 0.12
N ILE A 89 6.14 6.70 1.05
CA ILE A 89 7.17 5.67 0.85
C ILE A 89 7.10 4.70 2.01
N THR A 90 6.75 3.44 1.70
CA THR A 90 6.62 2.35 2.65
C THR A 90 7.80 1.39 2.54
N VAL A 91 8.42 1.07 3.68
CA VAL A 91 9.56 0.15 3.80
C VAL A 91 9.19 -1.02 4.69
N HIS A 92 9.79 -2.19 4.48
CA HIS A 92 9.50 -3.37 5.28
C HIS A 92 10.31 -3.42 6.58
N VAL A 93 9.67 -3.88 7.67
CA VAL A 93 10.34 -4.12 8.96
C VAL A 93 11.39 -5.23 8.86
N GLU A 94 11.22 -6.16 7.91
CA GLU A 94 12.10 -7.32 7.68
C GLU A 94 13.33 -6.99 6.81
N ALA A 95 13.41 -5.79 6.23
CA ALA A 95 14.52 -5.39 5.37
C ALA A 95 15.76 -5.00 6.18
N GLU A 96 16.93 -4.97 5.51
CA GLU A 96 18.23 -4.72 6.15
C GLU A 96 18.50 -3.21 6.27
N HIS A 97 17.95 -2.55 7.30
CA HIS A 97 18.18 -1.13 7.55
C HIS A 97 17.92 -0.73 9.00
N ASP A 98 18.39 0.44 9.40
CA ASP A 98 17.92 1.12 10.60
C ASP A 98 16.55 1.74 10.32
N ILE A 99 15.50 1.11 10.84
CA ILE A 99 14.10 1.48 10.58
C ILE A 99 13.84 2.92 11.00
N SER A 100 14.19 3.30 12.24
CA SER A 100 13.91 4.65 12.75
C SER A 100 14.63 5.72 11.94
N ARG A 101 15.87 5.48 11.56
CA ARG A 101 16.66 6.40 10.72
C ARG A 101 16.06 6.53 9.32
N THR A 102 15.60 5.43 8.73
CA THR A 102 15.00 5.43 7.40
C THR A 102 13.66 6.19 7.41
N LEU A 103 12.77 5.90 8.37
CA LEU A 103 11.50 6.61 8.53
C LEU A 103 11.72 8.12 8.75
N ALA A 104 12.67 8.49 9.60
CA ALA A 104 13.04 9.90 9.82
C ALA A 104 13.57 10.56 8.54
N GLY A 105 14.39 9.85 7.75
CA GLY A 105 14.90 10.32 6.46
C GLY A 105 13.80 10.57 5.44
N ILE A 106 12.81 9.66 5.32
CA ILE A 106 11.65 9.81 4.44
C ILE A 106 10.83 11.06 4.85
N ARG A 107 10.57 11.24 6.14
CA ARG A 107 9.83 12.40 6.66
C ARG A 107 10.61 13.71 6.49
N ALA A 108 11.92 13.69 6.69
CA ALA A 108 12.79 14.85 6.46
C ALA A 108 12.81 15.30 4.99
N ALA A 109 12.61 14.36 4.06
CA ALA A 109 12.42 14.64 2.63
C ALA A 109 11.00 15.16 2.28
N GLY A 110 10.13 15.40 3.27
CA GLY A 110 8.78 15.93 3.07
C GLY A 110 7.76 14.89 2.57
N ARG A 111 8.04 13.60 2.78
CA ARG A 111 7.13 12.49 2.39
C ARG A 111 6.51 11.85 3.62
N THR A 112 5.34 11.23 3.46
CA THR A 112 4.79 10.37 4.49
C THR A 112 5.57 9.06 4.53
N ALA A 113 5.83 8.55 5.76
CA ALA A 113 6.62 7.35 5.98
C ALA A 113 5.72 6.19 6.35
N GLY A 114 5.77 5.11 5.56
CA GLY A 114 5.07 3.87 5.80
C GLY A 114 6.00 2.76 6.31
N LEU A 115 5.44 1.85 7.11
CA LEU A 115 6.10 0.61 7.53
C LEU A 115 5.23 -0.58 7.14
N ALA A 116 5.81 -1.56 6.44
CA ALA A 116 5.13 -2.77 6.02
C ALA A 116 5.53 -3.97 6.87
N ILE A 117 4.61 -4.93 7.04
CA ILE A 117 4.86 -6.22 7.68
C ILE A 117 4.31 -7.36 6.82
N ARG A 118 5.10 -8.44 6.68
CA ARG A 118 4.71 -9.66 5.98
C ARG A 118 3.66 -10.47 6.76
N PRO A 119 2.96 -11.43 6.11
CA PRO A 119 2.02 -12.31 6.82
C PRO A 119 2.65 -13.06 7.99
N ALA A 120 3.84 -13.62 7.81
CA ALA A 120 4.54 -14.38 8.86
C ALA A 120 5.12 -13.49 9.98
N THR A 121 5.28 -12.19 9.76
CA THR A 121 5.88 -11.27 10.75
C THR A 121 4.83 -10.81 11.77
N PRO A 122 5.05 -11.04 13.07
CA PRO A 122 4.13 -10.60 14.11
C PRO A 122 4.09 -9.06 14.22
N LEU A 123 2.91 -8.50 14.58
CA LEU A 123 2.70 -7.06 14.70
C LEU A 123 3.67 -6.41 15.71
N GLU A 124 4.08 -7.15 16.71
CA GLU A 124 5.01 -6.73 17.76
C GLU A 124 6.33 -6.22 17.21
N MET A 125 6.77 -6.71 16.04
CA MET A 125 7.97 -6.22 15.36
C MET A 125 7.83 -4.78 14.85
N ALA A 126 6.62 -4.37 14.49
CA ALA A 126 6.34 -3.01 14.04
C ALA A 126 6.01 -2.04 15.20
N MET A 127 5.49 -2.55 16.34
CA MET A 127 5.00 -1.75 17.47
C MET A 127 5.96 -0.65 17.94
N PRO A 128 7.29 -0.87 18.07
CA PRO A 128 8.23 0.17 18.50
C PRO A 128 8.29 1.39 17.56
N PHE A 129 7.85 1.23 16.32
CA PHE A 129 7.95 2.25 15.28
C PHE A 129 6.61 2.93 14.94
N LEU A 130 5.47 2.41 15.44
CA LEU A 130 4.13 2.90 15.09
C LEU A 130 3.88 4.38 15.48
N GLY A 131 4.64 4.93 16.41
CA GLY A 131 4.62 6.36 16.72
C GLY A 131 5.42 7.22 15.72
N GLN A 132 6.18 6.61 14.82
CA GLN A 132 7.06 7.28 13.87
C GLN A 132 6.53 7.23 12.43
N ILE A 133 5.39 6.56 12.18
CA ILE A 133 4.85 6.33 10.84
C ILE A 133 3.57 7.12 10.58
N ASP A 134 3.27 7.31 9.32
CA ASP A 134 2.02 7.88 8.81
C ASP A 134 1.11 6.78 8.20
N LEU A 135 1.68 5.58 7.93
CA LEU A 135 0.96 4.45 7.34
C LEU A 135 1.58 3.11 7.81
N LEU A 136 0.74 2.17 8.23
CA LEU A 136 1.10 0.76 8.42
C LEU A 136 0.50 -0.06 7.29
N LEU A 137 1.34 -0.72 6.51
CA LEU A 137 0.91 -1.67 5.48
C LEU A 137 0.95 -3.09 6.04
N VAL A 138 -0.21 -3.73 6.12
CA VAL A 138 -0.34 -5.15 6.46
C VAL A 138 -0.49 -5.94 5.16
N MET A 139 0.53 -6.74 4.83
CA MET A 139 0.43 -7.65 3.69
C MET A 139 -0.61 -8.72 3.98
N THR A 140 -1.55 -8.89 3.06
CA THR A 140 -2.61 -9.91 3.11
C THR A 140 -2.39 -11.04 2.12
N VAL A 141 -1.20 -11.08 1.53
CA VAL A 141 -0.59 -12.17 0.75
C VAL A 141 0.91 -12.16 1.00
N GLU A 142 1.65 -13.19 0.59
CA GLU A 142 3.11 -13.11 0.56
C GLU A 142 3.55 -12.10 -0.52
N PRO A 143 4.44 -11.12 -0.17
CA PRO A 143 4.89 -10.13 -1.13
C PRO A 143 5.68 -10.76 -2.29
N GLY A 144 5.58 -10.15 -3.50
CA GLY A 144 6.36 -10.58 -4.66
C GLY A 144 5.57 -10.78 -5.94
N PHE A 145 4.31 -11.20 -5.89
CA PHE A 145 3.49 -11.46 -7.08
C PHE A 145 2.05 -10.95 -6.90
N GLY A 146 1.50 -10.40 -7.98
CA GLY A 146 0.09 -10.01 -8.02
C GLY A 146 -0.85 -11.20 -8.25
N GLY A 147 -2.16 -11.02 -7.95
CA GLY A 147 -3.22 -12.00 -8.24
C GLY A 147 -3.29 -13.19 -7.28
N GLN A 148 -2.66 -13.12 -6.13
CA GLN A 148 -2.75 -14.12 -5.07
C GLN A 148 -4.09 -14.04 -4.32
N GLU A 149 -4.51 -15.16 -3.71
CA GLU A 149 -5.69 -15.24 -2.86
C GLU A 149 -5.45 -14.52 -1.52
N PHE A 150 -6.48 -13.81 -1.06
CA PHE A 150 -6.49 -13.14 0.23
C PHE A 150 -6.29 -14.13 1.38
N MET A 151 -5.48 -13.78 2.37
CA MET A 151 -5.22 -14.56 3.58
C MET A 151 -6.14 -14.08 4.72
N PRO A 152 -7.26 -14.77 5.02
CA PRO A 152 -8.25 -14.31 6.02
C PRO A 152 -7.68 -14.20 7.44
N GLU A 153 -6.65 -14.96 7.76
CA GLU A 153 -5.97 -14.92 9.06
C GLU A 153 -5.32 -13.56 9.34
N MET A 154 -5.07 -12.75 8.31
CA MET A 154 -4.53 -11.40 8.47
C MET A 154 -5.53 -10.41 9.05
N LEU A 155 -6.82 -10.72 9.03
CA LEU A 155 -7.87 -9.90 9.65
C LEU A 155 -7.58 -9.65 11.14
N ALA A 156 -7.13 -10.67 11.86
CA ALA A 156 -6.76 -10.55 13.28
C ALA A 156 -5.59 -9.56 13.50
N LYS A 157 -4.61 -9.52 12.58
CA LYS A 157 -3.47 -8.61 12.64
C LYS A 157 -3.91 -7.16 12.36
N ILE A 158 -4.80 -6.96 11.38
CA ILE A 158 -5.38 -5.65 11.06
C ILE A 158 -6.15 -5.11 12.26
N GLU A 159 -7.02 -5.93 12.87
CA GLU A 159 -7.79 -5.54 14.06
C GLU A 159 -6.88 -5.22 15.26
N ALA A 160 -5.82 -6.00 15.48
CA ALA A 160 -4.84 -5.74 16.53
C ALA A 160 -4.14 -4.39 16.32
N ALA A 161 -3.74 -4.07 15.08
CA ALA A 161 -3.14 -2.79 14.72
C ALA A 161 -4.11 -1.62 14.94
N ALA A 162 -5.38 -1.77 14.58
CA ALA A 162 -6.41 -0.75 14.76
C ALA A 162 -6.69 -0.51 16.25
N ARG A 163 -6.77 -1.56 17.06
CA ARG A 163 -6.90 -1.45 18.54
C ARG A 163 -5.69 -0.74 19.14
N TYR A 164 -4.48 -1.10 18.73
CA TYR A 164 -3.26 -0.45 19.22
C TYR A 164 -3.24 1.04 18.84
N ARG A 165 -3.50 1.37 17.56
CA ARG A 165 -3.62 2.75 17.06
C ARG A 165 -4.56 3.58 17.95
N SER A 166 -5.73 3.04 18.24
CA SER A 166 -6.74 3.71 19.05
C SER A 166 -6.30 3.87 20.52
N ALA A 167 -5.78 2.80 21.13
CA ALA A 167 -5.33 2.81 22.55
C ALA A 167 -4.17 3.79 22.76
N GLN A 168 -3.25 3.89 21.83
CA GLN A 168 -2.11 4.81 21.89
C GLN A 168 -2.40 6.20 21.31
N ARG A 169 -3.63 6.46 20.81
CA ARG A 169 -4.06 7.72 20.18
C ARG A 169 -3.16 8.12 18.99
N LEU A 170 -2.68 7.14 18.25
CA LEU A 170 -1.88 7.34 17.05
C LEU A 170 -2.77 7.64 15.84
N ALA A 171 -2.19 8.29 14.80
CA ALA A 171 -2.96 8.80 13.66
C ALA A 171 -2.54 8.19 12.31
N PHE A 172 -1.76 7.10 12.29
CA PHE A 172 -1.36 6.44 11.06
C PHE A 172 -2.55 5.75 10.37
N ARG A 173 -2.48 5.65 9.03
CA ARG A 173 -3.39 4.84 8.23
C ARG A 173 -3.06 3.36 8.38
N ILE A 174 -4.06 2.50 8.19
CA ILE A 174 -3.86 1.06 8.04
C ILE A 174 -4.20 0.71 6.60
N GLU A 175 -3.16 0.34 5.87
CA GLU A 175 -3.24 -0.12 4.49
C GLU A 175 -3.16 -1.64 4.44
N VAL A 176 -3.86 -2.23 3.46
CA VAL A 176 -3.83 -3.67 3.19
C VAL A 176 -3.52 -3.90 1.72
N ASP A 177 -2.64 -4.87 1.44
CA ASP A 177 -2.24 -5.25 0.09
C ASP A 177 -2.21 -6.76 -0.07
N GLY A 178 -2.99 -7.24 -1.06
CA GLY A 178 -3.05 -8.64 -1.46
C GLY A 178 -4.47 -9.22 -1.44
N GLY A 179 -4.95 -9.65 -2.61
CA GLY A 179 -6.25 -10.29 -2.76
C GLY A 179 -7.47 -9.40 -2.48
N ILE A 180 -7.29 -8.07 -2.55
CA ILE A 180 -8.36 -7.11 -2.26
C ILE A 180 -9.29 -6.97 -3.46
N ASN A 181 -10.60 -7.13 -3.18
CA ASN A 181 -11.69 -7.02 -4.14
C ASN A 181 -12.99 -6.62 -3.42
N VAL A 182 -14.14 -6.64 -4.13
CA VAL A 182 -15.45 -6.24 -3.57
C VAL A 182 -15.90 -7.10 -2.37
N GLU A 183 -15.42 -8.35 -2.29
CA GLU A 183 -15.79 -9.31 -1.23
C GLU A 183 -14.87 -9.18 0.00
N THR A 184 -13.55 -8.99 -0.21
CA THR A 184 -12.56 -8.95 0.85
C THR A 184 -12.37 -7.55 1.45
N ALA A 185 -12.59 -6.49 0.67
CA ALA A 185 -12.49 -5.10 1.14
C ALA A 185 -13.32 -4.80 2.39
N PRO A 186 -14.64 -5.14 2.46
CA PRO A 186 -15.43 -4.86 3.66
C PRO A 186 -14.95 -5.63 4.89
N LEU A 187 -14.36 -6.81 4.73
CA LEU A 187 -13.80 -7.57 5.85
C LEU A 187 -12.60 -6.83 6.47
N THR A 188 -11.70 -6.31 5.63
CA THR A 188 -10.52 -5.57 6.12
C THR A 188 -10.88 -4.23 6.73
N VAL A 189 -11.86 -3.51 6.16
CA VAL A 189 -12.35 -2.22 6.67
C VAL A 189 -13.07 -2.41 8.00
N ALA A 190 -13.86 -3.46 8.18
CA ALA A 190 -14.48 -3.80 9.46
C ALA A 190 -13.44 -4.06 10.56
N CYS A 191 -12.25 -4.57 10.23
CA CYS A 191 -11.11 -4.74 11.13
C CYS A 191 -10.29 -3.45 11.33
N GLY A 192 -10.60 -2.35 10.63
CA GLY A 192 -9.99 -1.04 10.84
C GLY A 192 -9.00 -0.59 9.78
N ALA A 193 -8.91 -1.28 8.63
CA ALA A 193 -8.21 -0.77 7.45
C ALA A 193 -8.93 0.47 6.88
N ASP A 194 -8.16 1.42 6.37
CA ASP A 194 -8.69 2.64 5.76
C ASP A 194 -8.03 2.96 4.40
N THR A 195 -7.14 2.08 3.92
CA THR A 195 -6.49 2.17 2.61
C THR A 195 -6.39 0.77 2.00
N LEU A 196 -6.88 0.61 0.78
CA LEU A 196 -7.03 -0.67 0.08
C LEU A 196 -6.19 -0.69 -1.19
N VAL A 197 -5.17 -1.55 -1.25
CA VAL A 197 -4.42 -1.80 -2.48
C VAL A 197 -5.11 -2.89 -3.28
N ALA A 198 -5.53 -2.58 -4.51
CA ALA A 198 -6.27 -3.48 -5.38
C ALA A 198 -5.61 -3.57 -6.76
N GLY A 199 -5.05 -4.72 -7.12
CA GLY A 199 -4.37 -4.94 -8.39
C GLY A 199 -5.29 -5.52 -9.46
N THR A 200 -5.28 -6.85 -9.60
CA THR A 200 -6.00 -7.60 -10.63
C THR A 200 -7.50 -7.37 -10.61
N SER A 201 -8.10 -7.20 -9.44
CA SER A 201 -9.53 -6.93 -9.26
C SER A 201 -9.97 -5.57 -9.87
N VAL A 202 -9.02 -4.66 -10.11
CA VAL A 202 -9.27 -3.37 -10.76
C VAL A 202 -8.80 -3.39 -12.21
N PHE A 203 -7.53 -3.71 -12.49
CA PHE A 203 -6.96 -3.60 -13.85
C PHE A 203 -7.49 -4.63 -14.83
N ARG A 204 -7.96 -5.81 -14.37
CA ARG A 204 -8.55 -6.87 -15.21
C ARG A 204 -10.08 -6.88 -15.16
N ALA A 205 -10.71 -5.95 -14.42
CA ALA A 205 -12.16 -5.81 -14.44
C ALA A 205 -12.64 -5.35 -15.82
N GLU A 206 -13.79 -5.84 -16.26
CA GLU A 206 -14.47 -5.35 -17.47
C GLU A 206 -14.83 -3.85 -17.34
N ASP A 207 -15.25 -3.44 -16.14
CA ASP A 207 -15.52 -2.06 -15.76
C ASP A 207 -14.73 -1.69 -14.49
N MET A 208 -13.64 -0.96 -14.69
CA MET A 208 -12.75 -0.52 -13.60
C MET A 208 -13.46 0.44 -12.64
N GLN A 209 -14.33 1.30 -13.16
CA GLN A 209 -15.10 2.25 -12.34
C GLN A 209 -16.10 1.51 -11.45
N ALA A 210 -16.80 0.51 -11.98
CA ALA A 210 -17.69 -0.33 -11.20
C ALA A 210 -16.95 -1.12 -10.13
N ALA A 211 -15.73 -1.61 -10.41
CA ALA A 211 -14.90 -2.32 -9.44
C ALA A 211 -14.51 -1.44 -8.24
N ILE A 212 -14.00 -0.23 -8.50
CA ILE A 212 -13.62 0.73 -7.43
C ILE A 212 -14.84 1.20 -6.66
N ALA A 213 -15.91 1.62 -7.36
CA ALA A 213 -17.15 2.06 -6.72
C ALA A 213 -17.82 0.94 -5.90
N GLY A 214 -17.74 -0.31 -6.39
CA GLY A 214 -18.23 -1.50 -5.71
C GLY A 214 -17.52 -1.73 -4.37
N MET A 215 -16.20 -1.62 -4.30
CA MET A 215 -15.44 -1.71 -3.04
C MET A 215 -15.88 -0.63 -2.04
N HIS A 216 -16.00 0.63 -2.48
CA HIS A 216 -16.51 1.71 -1.62
C HIS A 216 -17.94 1.45 -1.12
N ALA A 217 -18.82 0.94 -1.99
CA ALA A 217 -20.21 0.64 -1.62
C ALA A 217 -20.29 -0.50 -0.63
N ALA A 218 -19.55 -1.61 -0.86
CA ALA A 218 -19.51 -2.77 0.01
C ALA A 218 -18.99 -2.40 1.42
N CYS A 219 -17.96 -1.55 1.51
CA CYS A 219 -17.42 -1.08 2.78
C CYS A 219 -18.38 -0.17 3.56
N ARG A 220 -19.28 0.57 2.89
CA ARG A 220 -20.32 1.39 3.56
C ARG A 220 -21.49 0.56 4.09
N SER A 221 -21.79 -0.57 3.47
CA SER A 221 -22.95 -1.41 3.81
C SER A 221 -22.64 -2.41 4.93
N GLY A 222 -21.38 -2.62 5.28
CA GLY A 222 -20.92 -3.55 6.31
C GLY A 222 -20.67 -2.92 7.67
N VAL A 223 -21.04 -1.64 7.86
CA VAL A 223 -20.93 -0.90 9.13
C VAL A 223 -22.30 -0.76 9.78
#